data_ad43e5f35c01d7ca9f42dc14dd2203f3
#
_entry.id   ad43e5f35c01d7ca9f42dc14dd2203f3
#
_cell.length_a   1.000
_cell.length_b   1.000
_cell.length_c   1.000
_cell.angle_alpha   90.00
_cell.angle_beta   90.00
_cell.angle_gamma   90.00
#
_symmetry.space_group_name_H-M   'P 1'
#
loop_
_entity.id
_entity.type
_entity.pdbx_description
1 polymer ?
#
loop_
_entity_poly.entity_id
_entity_poly.type
_entity_poly.pdbx_seq_one_letter_code
_entity_poly.pdbx_strand_id
1 'polypeptide(L)'
;MEPFIGSAAVRSGALTRRGLQRKYTALYRDVYIHRDLAVTARIRAEAAWLATRAPLAGTSAAAVLGTLWLNPDLPAEIIRADRHAPPRIVAHSWTLAPGETCMVAGMDATTPARTAFDLGRLHRADVAVPLVDALLNATGIKPADVLAVAEAHPGARGVARLRALLPMVDGGAESPQESRLRLVLVRAGLPAPQTQIEFRDLRIRVDMGWWEWRVAVEYDGVQHWADRRQRSWDIDRIALLEEAGWAVVRVSAEMLSRPHVVVERVRAKLRMAGCPV
;
A
#
# COMPACT_ATOMS: atom_id res chain seq x y z
N MET A 1 18.89 -8.07 -9.02
CA MET A 1 19.21 -9.53 -9.01
C MET A 1 18.05 -10.22 -8.29
N GLU A 2 17.42 -11.18 -8.94
CA GLU A 2 16.20 -11.85 -8.50
C GLU A 2 16.52 -13.10 -7.68
N PRO A 3 15.57 -13.61 -6.87
CA PRO A 3 15.70 -14.91 -6.23
C PRO A 3 15.83 -16.04 -7.26
N PHE A 4 16.58 -17.09 -6.94
CA PHE A 4 16.79 -18.21 -7.87
C PHE A 4 16.91 -19.55 -7.12
N ILE A 5 16.74 -20.65 -7.87
CA ILE A 5 16.91 -22.02 -7.37
C ILE A 5 18.41 -22.39 -7.36
N GLY A 6 18.97 -22.58 -6.17
CA GLY A 6 20.40 -22.86 -5.99
C GLY A 6 20.85 -24.16 -6.64
N SER A 7 20.06 -25.24 -6.51
CA SER A 7 20.37 -26.53 -7.17
C SER A 7 20.38 -26.43 -8.70
N ALA A 8 19.53 -25.61 -9.28
CA ALA A 8 19.50 -25.38 -10.73
C ALA A 8 20.76 -24.60 -11.18
N ALA A 9 21.16 -23.54 -10.46
CA ALA A 9 22.35 -22.77 -10.75
C ALA A 9 23.65 -23.61 -10.65
N VAL A 10 23.70 -24.55 -9.69
CA VAL A 10 24.85 -25.46 -9.57
C VAL A 10 24.86 -26.51 -10.69
N ARG A 11 23.70 -27.08 -11.04
CA ARG A 11 23.60 -28.07 -12.14
C ARG A 11 23.96 -27.49 -13.50
N SER A 12 23.58 -26.25 -13.78
CA SER A 12 23.91 -25.56 -15.02
C SER A 12 25.36 -25.09 -15.10
N GLY A 13 26.15 -25.22 -14.02
CA GLY A 13 27.50 -24.71 -13.95
C GLY A 13 27.64 -23.20 -13.75
N ALA A 14 26.50 -22.47 -13.63
CA ALA A 14 26.51 -21.03 -13.38
C ALA A 14 27.13 -20.65 -12.03
N LEU A 15 27.03 -21.56 -11.05
CA LEU A 15 27.64 -21.40 -9.72
C LEU A 15 28.27 -22.71 -9.25
N THR A 16 29.36 -22.59 -8.48
CA THR A 16 29.86 -23.73 -7.67
C THR A 16 29.13 -23.77 -6.32
N ARG A 17 29.06 -24.94 -5.68
CA ARG A 17 28.49 -25.06 -4.31
C ARG A 17 29.18 -24.10 -3.32
N ARG A 18 30.53 -23.96 -3.39
CA ARG A 18 31.30 -23.05 -2.57
C ARG A 18 30.95 -21.58 -2.87
N GLY A 19 30.75 -21.24 -4.15
CA GLY A 19 30.32 -19.91 -4.58
C GLY A 19 28.94 -19.55 -4.05
N LEU A 20 27.98 -20.49 -4.13
CA LEU A 20 26.64 -20.34 -3.60
C LEU A 20 26.67 -20.05 -2.08
N GLN A 21 27.38 -20.87 -1.29
CA GLN A 21 27.46 -20.68 0.15
C GLN A 21 28.14 -19.38 0.56
N ARG A 22 29.13 -18.90 -0.21
CA ARG A 22 29.89 -17.70 0.13
C ARG A 22 29.16 -16.39 -0.18
N LYS A 23 28.48 -16.34 -1.32
CA LYS A 23 27.90 -15.07 -1.86
C LYS A 23 26.40 -14.96 -1.67
N TYR A 24 25.68 -16.02 -1.34
CA TYR A 24 24.24 -16.06 -1.32
C TYR A 24 23.68 -16.52 0.03
N THR A 25 22.47 -16.11 0.34
CA THR A 25 21.71 -16.49 1.53
C THR A 25 20.42 -17.18 1.10
N ALA A 26 20.07 -18.29 1.75
CA ALA A 26 18.80 -18.96 1.52
C ALA A 26 17.67 -18.20 2.21
N LEU A 27 16.64 -17.80 1.46
CA LEU A 27 15.39 -17.31 2.00
C LEU A 27 14.42 -18.45 2.33
N TYR A 28 14.37 -19.46 1.46
CA TYR A 28 13.63 -20.70 1.62
C TYR A 28 14.50 -21.87 1.18
N ARG A 29 14.04 -23.11 1.41
CA ARG A 29 14.76 -24.30 0.98
C ARG A 29 15.06 -24.22 -0.52
N ASP A 30 16.36 -24.25 -0.86
CA ASP A 30 16.90 -24.20 -2.24
C ASP A 30 16.60 -22.88 -3.00
N VAL A 31 16.07 -21.84 -2.34
CA VAL A 31 15.85 -20.52 -2.94
C VAL A 31 16.77 -19.50 -2.31
N TYR A 32 17.60 -18.86 -3.13
CA TYR A 32 18.70 -18.01 -2.71
C TYR A 32 18.59 -16.60 -3.29
N ILE A 33 19.16 -15.63 -2.53
CA ILE A 33 19.44 -14.26 -2.99
C ILE A 33 20.89 -13.90 -2.69
N HIS A 34 21.42 -12.90 -3.36
CA HIS A 34 22.73 -12.36 -3.03
C HIS A 34 22.72 -11.75 -1.62
N ARG A 35 23.81 -11.94 -0.84
CA ARG A 35 23.86 -11.50 0.58
C ARG A 35 23.75 -10.00 0.76
N ASP A 36 24.25 -9.22 -0.20
CA ASP A 36 24.25 -7.76 -0.16
C ASP A 36 22.91 -7.15 -0.58
N LEU A 37 21.94 -7.97 -1.00
CA LEU A 37 20.61 -7.51 -1.37
C LEU A 37 19.72 -7.37 -0.14
N ALA A 38 19.14 -6.19 0.04
CA ALA A 38 18.06 -5.99 1.00
C ALA A 38 16.82 -6.78 0.56
N VAL A 39 16.26 -7.58 1.46
CA VAL A 39 15.03 -8.34 1.21
C VAL A 39 13.86 -7.39 1.22
N THR A 40 13.26 -7.13 0.06
CA THR A 40 12.00 -6.42 -0.06
C THR A 40 10.81 -7.38 0.04
N ALA A 41 9.59 -6.83 0.24
CA ALA A 41 8.36 -7.64 0.21
C ALA A 41 8.21 -8.37 -1.14
N ARG A 42 8.56 -7.71 -2.26
CA ARG A 42 8.56 -8.30 -3.60
C ARG A 42 9.55 -9.47 -3.71
N ILE A 43 10.80 -9.28 -3.31
CA ILE A 43 11.82 -10.35 -3.31
C ILE A 43 11.36 -11.54 -2.48
N ARG A 44 10.74 -11.30 -1.33
CA ARG A 44 10.19 -12.37 -0.47
C ARG A 44 9.04 -13.12 -1.15
N ALA A 45 8.14 -12.42 -1.82
CA ALA A 45 7.03 -13.01 -2.58
C ALA A 45 7.55 -13.86 -3.76
N GLU A 46 8.48 -13.34 -4.55
CA GLU A 46 9.13 -14.07 -5.66
C GLU A 46 9.82 -15.35 -5.16
N ALA A 47 10.56 -15.24 -4.05
CA ALA A 47 11.22 -16.40 -3.44
C ALA A 47 10.20 -17.45 -2.93
N ALA A 48 9.08 -17.01 -2.35
CA ALA A 48 8.02 -17.92 -1.90
C ALA A 48 7.35 -18.64 -3.07
N TRP A 49 7.09 -17.94 -4.18
CA TRP A 49 6.57 -18.54 -5.40
C TRP A 49 7.55 -19.59 -5.98
N LEU A 50 8.84 -19.26 -6.03
CA LEU A 50 9.88 -20.22 -6.47
C LEU A 50 9.90 -21.47 -5.59
N ALA A 51 9.76 -21.32 -4.27
CA ALA A 51 9.79 -22.42 -3.31
C ALA A 51 8.54 -23.30 -3.35
N THR A 52 7.38 -22.75 -3.73
CA THR A 52 6.09 -23.44 -3.56
C THR A 52 5.33 -23.68 -4.85
N ARG A 53 5.56 -22.88 -5.89
CA ARG A 53 4.81 -22.82 -7.15
C ARG A 53 3.30 -22.64 -6.93
N ALA A 54 2.92 -22.10 -5.76
CA ALA A 54 1.54 -21.80 -5.42
C ALA A 54 1.21 -20.34 -5.74
N PRO A 55 -0.04 -20.01 -6.06
CA PRO A 55 -0.46 -18.64 -6.29
C PRO A 55 -0.17 -17.74 -5.09
N LEU A 56 0.44 -16.58 -5.33
CA LEU A 56 0.67 -15.56 -4.33
C LEU A 56 -0.67 -14.91 -3.92
N ALA A 57 -0.79 -14.55 -2.64
CA ALA A 57 -1.99 -13.95 -2.07
C ALA A 57 -1.65 -12.79 -1.14
N GLY A 58 -2.65 -12.07 -0.67
CA GLY A 58 -2.52 -11.03 0.35
C GLY A 58 -1.41 -10.03 0.04
N THR A 59 -0.55 -9.75 1.02
CA THR A 59 0.57 -8.80 0.85
C THR A 59 1.61 -9.26 -0.17
N SER A 60 1.77 -10.59 -0.38
CA SER A 60 2.68 -11.10 -1.40
C SER A 60 2.17 -10.87 -2.81
N ALA A 61 0.87 -11.05 -3.06
CA ALA A 61 0.26 -10.67 -4.34
C ALA A 61 0.35 -9.16 -4.55
N ALA A 62 0.03 -8.36 -3.54
CA ALA A 62 0.17 -6.90 -3.60
C ALA A 62 1.59 -6.47 -3.96
N ALA A 63 2.62 -7.12 -3.39
CA ALA A 63 4.02 -6.81 -3.66
C ALA A 63 4.42 -7.03 -5.13
N VAL A 64 4.00 -8.13 -5.74
CA VAL A 64 4.31 -8.40 -7.16
C VAL A 64 3.45 -7.55 -8.11
N LEU A 65 2.25 -7.16 -7.68
CA LEU A 65 1.37 -6.21 -8.38
C LEU A 65 1.87 -4.75 -8.34
N GLY A 66 2.98 -4.48 -7.64
CA GLY A 66 3.61 -3.16 -7.64
C GLY A 66 3.26 -2.27 -6.44
N THR A 67 2.53 -2.79 -5.46
CA THR A 67 2.17 -2.03 -4.26
C THR A 67 3.43 -1.64 -3.48
N LEU A 68 3.56 -0.37 -3.16
CA LEU A 68 4.64 0.19 -2.35
C LEU A 68 4.35 0.08 -0.85
N TRP A 69 5.35 0.39 -0.02
CA TRP A 69 5.24 0.53 1.45
C TRP A 69 4.85 -0.75 2.20
N LEU A 70 5.06 -1.92 1.59
CA LEU A 70 4.82 -3.20 2.26
C LEU A 70 5.98 -3.55 3.20
N ASN A 71 5.64 -4.07 4.39
CA ASN A 71 6.65 -4.49 5.36
C ASN A 71 7.37 -5.77 4.86
N PRO A 72 8.70 -5.70 4.60
CA PRO A 72 9.46 -6.84 4.09
C PRO A 72 9.65 -7.96 5.10
N ASP A 73 9.40 -7.73 6.40
CA ASP A 73 9.59 -8.72 7.45
C ASP A 73 8.39 -9.64 7.65
N LEU A 74 7.23 -9.29 7.07
CA LEU A 74 6.05 -10.16 7.13
C LEU A 74 6.31 -11.47 6.38
N PRO A 75 5.74 -12.59 6.85
CA PRO A 75 5.72 -13.85 6.11
C PRO A 75 5.12 -13.66 4.71
N ALA A 76 5.61 -14.40 3.72
CA ALA A 76 4.95 -14.45 2.43
C ALA A 76 3.60 -15.17 2.54
N GLU A 77 2.66 -14.82 1.66
CA GLU A 77 1.31 -15.39 1.63
C GLU A 77 1.04 -16.08 0.30
N ILE A 78 0.51 -17.30 0.36
CA ILE A 78 0.15 -18.10 -0.80
C ILE A 78 -1.21 -18.79 -0.61
N ILE A 79 -1.79 -19.32 -1.69
CA ILE A 79 -2.99 -20.15 -1.63
C ILE A 79 -2.63 -21.60 -1.89
N ARG A 80 -2.95 -22.48 -0.92
CA ARG A 80 -2.80 -23.93 -1.03
C ARG A 80 -3.91 -24.65 -0.27
N ALA A 81 -4.47 -25.68 -0.87
CA ALA A 81 -5.55 -26.47 -0.25
C ALA A 81 -5.10 -27.19 1.03
N ASP A 82 -3.89 -27.73 1.06
CA ASP A 82 -3.33 -28.51 2.17
C ASP A 82 -2.74 -27.68 3.31
N ARG A 83 -2.68 -26.34 3.17
CA ARG A 83 -2.07 -25.39 4.12
C ARG A 83 -0.61 -25.69 4.52
N HIS A 84 0.04 -26.66 3.92
CA HIS A 84 1.44 -26.94 4.20
C HIS A 84 2.34 -25.90 3.52
N ALA A 85 3.11 -25.20 4.32
CA ALA A 85 4.03 -24.19 3.82
C ALA A 85 5.36 -24.24 4.58
N PRO A 86 6.48 -23.89 3.93
CA PRO A 86 7.74 -23.67 4.60
C PRO A 86 7.64 -22.62 5.70
N PRO A 87 8.54 -22.60 6.68
CA PRO A 87 8.61 -21.53 7.67
C PRO A 87 8.64 -20.15 7.01
N ARG A 88 7.96 -19.16 7.62
CA ARG A 88 7.79 -17.79 7.10
C ARG A 88 6.99 -17.68 5.80
N ILE A 89 6.20 -18.69 5.47
CA ILE A 89 5.15 -18.63 4.46
C ILE A 89 3.83 -19.00 5.14
N VAL A 90 2.81 -18.18 4.93
CA VAL A 90 1.43 -18.43 5.36
C VAL A 90 0.66 -19.00 4.19
N ALA A 91 0.13 -20.21 4.32
CA ALA A 91 -0.72 -20.84 3.32
C ALA A 91 -2.20 -20.64 3.70
N HIS A 92 -2.95 -20.05 2.80
CA HIS A 92 -4.39 -19.89 2.92
C HIS A 92 -5.11 -20.96 2.08
N SER A 93 -6.17 -21.55 2.63
CA SER A 93 -7.02 -22.52 1.91
C SER A 93 -8.28 -21.85 1.34
N TRP A 94 -8.14 -20.63 0.81
CA TRP A 94 -9.26 -19.91 0.25
C TRP A 94 -9.66 -20.48 -1.11
N THR A 95 -10.98 -20.52 -1.35
CA THR A 95 -11.50 -20.83 -2.68
C THR A 95 -11.29 -19.65 -3.62
N LEU A 96 -10.74 -19.93 -4.79
CA LEU A 96 -10.62 -18.99 -5.89
C LEU A 96 -11.70 -19.31 -6.93
N ALA A 97 -12.45 -18.32 -7.34
CA ALA A 97 -13.34 -18.42 -8.50
C ALA A 97 -12.54 -18.33 -9.81
N PRO A 98 -13.08 -18.81 -10.94
CA PRO A 98 -12.47 -18.58 -12.24
C PRO A 98 -12.23 -17.09 -12.49
N GLY A 99 -11.04 -16.74 -12.97
CA GLY A 99 -10.65 -15.34 -13.22
C GLY A 99 -10.14 -14.57 -12.01
N GLU A 100 -10.01 -15.17 -10.82
CA GLU A 100 -9.43 -14.51 -9.63
C GLU A 100 -7.93 -14.68 -9.49
N THR A 101 -7.27 -15.33 -10.45
CA THR A 101 -5.81 -15.39 -10.57
C THR A 101 -5.35 -14.73 -11.85
N CYS A 102 -4.14 -14.19 -11.81
CA CYS A 102 -3.45 -13.62 -12.97
C CYS A 102 -1.97 -13.97 -12.93
N MET A 103 -1.32 -13.82 -14.09
CA MET A 103 0.12 -14.01 -14.22
C MET A 103 0.83 -12.65 -14.10
N VAL A 104 1.78 -12.51 -13.18
CA VAL A 104 2.59 -11.32 -12.97
C VAL A 104 4.06 -11.69 -13.06
N ALA A 105 4.77 -11.20 -14.08
CA ALA A 105 6.18 -11.54 -14.32
C ALA A 105 6.47 -13.06 -14.28
N GLY A 106 5.57 -13.88 -14.83
CA GLY A 106 5.69 -15.33 -14.84
C GLY A 106 5.29 -16.05 -13.54
N MET A 107 4.72 -15.34 -12.58
CA MET A 107 4.26 -15.88 -11.31
C MET A 107 2.73 -15.84 -11.22
N ASP A 108 2.12 -16.90 -10.70
CA ASP A 108 0.70 -16.92 -10.38
C ASP A 108 0.43 -16.08 -9.12
N ALA A 109 -0.53 -15.18 -9.20
CA ALA A 109 -0.99 -14.36 -8.09
C ALA A 109 -2.50 -14.15 -8.12
N THR A 110 -3.11 -13.76 -7.02
CA THR A 110 -4.49 -13.26 -7.04
C THR A 110 -4.55 -11.94 -7.83
N THR A 111 -5.66 -11.75 -8.58
CA THR A 111 -5.90 -10.50 -9.30
C THR A 111 -5.90 -9.29 -8.37
N PRO A 112 -5.67 -8.07 -8.87
CA PRO A 112 -5.72 -6.87 -8.03
C PRO A 112 -7.01 -6.74 -7.22
N ALA A 113 -8.18 -6.97 -7.83
CA ALA A 113 -9.47 -6.90 -7.15
C ALA A 113 -9.62 -7.97 -6.06
N ARG A 114 -9.19 -9.22 -6.33
CA ARG A 114 -9.20 -10.29 -5.34
C ARG A 114 -8.18 -10.02 -4.22
N THR A 115 -7.03 -9.50 -4.51
CA THR A 115 -6.02 -9.10 -3.51
C THR A 115 -6.56 -8.01 -2.59
N ALA A 116 -7.18 -6.95 -3.15
CA ALA A 116 -7.82 -5.88 -2.37
C ALA A 116 -8.96 -6.40 -1.49
N PHE A 117 -9.79 -7.32 -2.02
CA PHE A 117 -10.82 -8.01 -1.26
C PHE A 117 -10.25 -8.74 -0.05
N ASP A 118 -9.19 -9.52 -0.23
CA ASP A 118 -8.59 -10.30 0.86
C ASP A 118 -7.93 -9.37 1.90
N LEU A 119 -7.18 -8.35 1.49
CA LEU A 119 -6.59 -7.36 2.40
C LEU A 119 -7.65 -6.61 3.19
N GLY A 120 -8.73 -6.17 2.54
CA GLY A 120 -9.81 -5.41 3.17
C GLY A 120 -10.62 -6.21 4.18
N ARG A 121 -10.93 -7.48 3.89
CA ARG A 121 -11.74 -8.32 4.79
C ARG A 121 -10.97 -8.88 5.98
N LEU A 122 -9.66 -9.02 5.89
CA LEU A 122 -8.84 -9.69 6.91
C LEU A 122 -8.30 -8.72 7.96
N HIS A 123 -8.04 -7.48 7.60
CA HIS A 123 -7.44 -6.49 8.49
C HIS A 123 -8.46 -5.50 9.06
N ARG A 124 -8.08 -4.82 10.15
CA ARG A 124 -8.83 -3.67 10.66
C ARG A 124 -8.65 -2.49 9.71
N ALA A 125 -9.60 -1.55 9.71
CA ALA A 125 -9.61 -0.47 8.75
C ALA A 125 -8.36 0.43 8.77
N ASP A 126 -7.73 0.60 9.92
CA ASP A 126 -6.48 1.35 10.10
C ASP A 126 -5.26 0.69 9.40
N VAL A 127 -5.32 -0.61 9.16
CA VAL A 127 -4.33 -1.37 8.38
C VAL A 127 -4.83 -1.63 6.96
N ALA A 128 -6.11 -2.00 6.80
CA ALA A 128 -6.69 -2.37 5.52
C ALA A 128 -6.73 -1.20 4.53
N VAL A 129 -7.19 0.00 4.98
CA VAL A 129 -7.35 1.16 4.08
C VAL A 129 -6.02 1.56 3.45
N PRO A 130 -4.91 1.79 4.20
CA PRO A 130 -3.63 2.11 3.57
C PRO A 130 -3.11 1.04 2.60
N LEU A 131 -3.31 -0.25 2.91
CA LEU A 131 -2.88 -1.34 2.03
C LEU A 131 -3.70 -1.39 0.74
N VAL A 132 -5.01 -1.22 0.85
CA VAL A 132 -5.91 -1.23 -0.31
C VAL A 132 -5.71 0.02 -1.14
N ASP A 133 -5.59 1.21 -0.54
CA ASP A 133 -5.27 2.46 -1.24
C ASP A 133 -3.99 2.33 -2.07
N ALA A 134 -2.92 1.83 -1.45
CA ALA A 134 -1.65 1.61 -2.14
C ALA A 134 -1.75 0.60 -3.30
N LEU A 135 -2.58 -0.44 -3.16
CA LEU A 135 -2.84 -1.41 -4.23
C LEU A 135 -3.68 -0.79 -5.35
N LEU A 136 -4.72 -0.01 -5.03
CA LEU A 136 -5.51 0.72 -6.02
C LEU A 136 -4.64 1.72 -6.79
N ASN A 137 -3.77 2.45 -6.09
CA ASN A 137 -2.81 3.37 -6.69
C ASN A 137 -1.90 2.64 -7.69
N ALA A 138 -1.31 1.50 -7.29
CA ALA A 138 -0.38 0.74 -8.11
C ALA A 138 -1.03 0.07 -9.34
N THR A 139 -2.31 -0.28 -9.27
CA THR A 139 -2.97 -1.12 -10.28
C THR A 139 -4.08 -0.41 -11.07
N GLY A 140 -4.54 0.73 -10.59
CA GLY A 140 -5.61 1.51 -11.22
C GLY A 140 -7.02 0.93 -11.03
N ILE A 141 -7.20 -0.20 -10.34
CA ILE A 141 -8.54 -0.74 -10.04
C ILE A 141 -9.33 0.23 -9.15
N LYS A 142 -10.65 0.09 -9.16
CA LYS A 142 -11.58 0.94 -8.42
C LYS A 142 -12.25 0.18 -7.29
N PRO A 143 -12.76 0.88 -6.26
CA PRO A 143 -13.54 0.23 -5.19
C PRO A 143 -14.71 -0.63 -5.69
N ALA A 144 -15.30 -0.28 -6.84
CA ALA A 144 -16.35 -1.07 -7.48
C ALA A 144 -15.88 -2.47 -7.91
N ASP A 145 -14.64 -2.61 -8.39
CA ASP A 145 -14.07 -3.90 -8.78
C ASP A 145 -13.91 -4.82 -7.55
N VAL A 146 -13.54 -4.22 -6.40
CA VAL A 146 -13.43 -4.95 -5.13
C VAL A 146 -14.80 -5.35 -4.59
N LEU A 147 -15.80 -4.48 -4.76
CA LEU A 147 -17.19 -4.78 -4.40
C LEU A 147 -17.74 -5.96 -5.20
N ALA A 148 -17.46 -6.02 -6.50
CA ALA A 148 -17.88 -7.14 -7.35
C ALA A 148 -17.32 -8.49 -6.84
N VAL A 149 -16.06 -8.55 -6.38
CA VAL A 149 -15.51 -9.74 -5.74
C VAL A 149 -16.24 -10.05 -4.42
N ALA A 150 -16.57 -9.02 -3.62
CA ALA A 150 -17.30 -9.19 -2.37
C ALA A 150 -18.74 -9.71 -2.59
N GLU A 151 -19.35 -9.40 -3.71
CA GLU A 151 -20.66 -9.92 -4.12
C GLU A 151 -20.58 -11.39 -4.56
N ALA A 152 -19.50 -11.77 -5.24
CA ALA A 152 -19.23 -13.17 -5.62
C ALA A 152 -18.88 -14.07 -4.42
N HIS A 153 -18.47 -13.48 -3.28
CA HIS A 153 -18.08 -14.22 -2.06
C HIS A 153 -18.87 -13.77 -0.81
N PRO A 154 -20.22 -13.82 -0.81
CA PRO A 154 -21.03 -13.25 0.28
C PRO A 154 -20.81 -13.92 1.63
N GLY A 155 -20.41 -15.20 1.63
CA GLY A 155 -20.15 -15.99 2.85
C GLY A 155 -18.70 -15.89 3.35
N ALA A 156 -17.81 -15.15 2.68
CA ALA A 156 -16.43 -15.07 3.10
C ALA A 156 -16.28 -14.31 4.42
N ARG A 157 -15.46 -14.84 5.34
CA ARG A 157 -15.21 -14.21 6.63
C ARG A 157 -14.68 -12.76 6.43
N GLY A 158 -15.34 -11.80 7.08
CA GLY A 158 -14.94 -10.40 7.09
C GLY A 158 -15.51 -9.56 5.94
N VAL A 159 -16.37 -10.08 5.06
CA VAL A 159 -17.03 -9.33 3.98
C VAL A 159 -17.80 -8.11 4.48
N ALA A 160 -18.51 -8.23 5.59
CA ALA A 160 -19.22 -7.08 6.17
C ALA A 160 -18.26 -5.95 6.57
N ARG A 161 -17.06 -6.30 7.11
CA ARG A 161 -16.01 -5.32 7.42
C ARG A 161 -15.49 -4.66 6.15
N LEU A 162 -15.21 -5.44 5.10
CA LEU A 162 -14.78 -4.90 3.82
C LEU A 162 -15.81 -3.90 3.26
N ARG A 163 -17.09 -4.27 3.22
CA ARG A 163 -18.15 -3.37 2.73
C ARG A 163 -18.23 -2.06 3.51
N ALA A 164 -18.01 -2.11 4.83
CA ALA A 164 -18.00 -0.92 5.67
C ALA A 164 -16.77 -0.02 5.43
N LEU A 165 -15.63 -0.56 5.00
CA LEU A 165 -14.43 0.23 4.74
C LEU A 165 -14.32 0.73 3.28
N LEU A 166 -14.98 0.09 2.31
CA LEU A 166 -14.88 0.47 0.90
C LEU A 166 -15.19 1.95 0.62
N PRO A 167 -16.18 2.60 1.28
CA PRO A 167 -16.42 4.03 1.11
C PRO A 167 -15.26 4.92 1.60
N MET A 168 -14.34 4.37 2.39
CA MET A 168 -13.17 5.08 2.90
C MET A 168 -11.90 4.81 2.09
N VAL A 169 -11.97 3.97 1.04
CA VAL A 169 -10.82 3.62 0.20
C VAL A 169 -10.67 4.62 -0.93
N ASP A 170 -9.44 5.04 -1.18
CA ASP A 170 -9.10 5.99 -2.24
C ASP A 170 -7.68 5.72 -2.75
N GLY A 171 -7.55 5.36 -4.02
CA GLY A 171 -6.26 5.10 -4.68
C GLY A 171 -5.42 6.35 -5.00
N GLY A 172 -5.85 7.55 -4.60
CA GLY A 172 -5.07 8.78 -4.78
C GLY A 172 -3.96 8.96 -3.74
N ALA A 173 -4.04 8.31 -2.58
CA ALA A 173 -2.99 8.43 -1.57
C ALA A 173 -1.68 7.79 -2.05
N GLU A 174 -0.57 8.52 -1.95
CA GLU A 174 0.77 8.07 -2.38
C GLU A 174 1.60 7.49 -1.22
N SER A 175 1.11 7.60 0.00
CA SER A 175 1.76 7.02 1.18
C SER A 175 0.74 6.47 2.19
N PRO A 176 1.14 5.50 3.04
CA PRO A 176 0.29 5.00 4.13
C PRO A 176 -0.11 6.08 5.13
N GLN A 177 0.70 7.11 5.30
CA GLN A 177 0.44 8.22 6.21
C GLN A 177 -0.63 9.15 5.67
N GLU A 178 -0.65 9.42 4.37
CA GLU A 178 -1.74 10.16 3.72
C GLU A 178 -3.07 9.41 3.87
N SER A 179 -3.10 8.09 3.62
CA SER A 179 -4.28 7.25 3.86
C SER A 179 -4.74 7.32 5.31
N ARG A 180 -3.82 7.26 6.28
CA ARG A 180 -4.14 7.38 7.71
C ARG A 180 -4.67 8.76 8.08
N LEU A 181 -4.06 9.82 7.55
CA LEU A 181 -4.50 11.18 7.76
C LEU A 181 -5.93 11.37 7.22
N ARG A 182 -6.18 10.95 5.98
CA ARG A 182 -7.51 10.96 5.37
C ARG A 182 -8.53 10.19 6.23
N LEU A 183 -8.17 9.00 6.69
CA LEU A 183 -9.02 8.16 7.53
C LEU A 183 -9.36 8.84 8.88
N VAL A 184 -8.42 9.56 9.48
CA VAL A 184 -8.65 10.36 10.70
C VAL A 184 -9.70 11.44 10.47
N LEU A 185 -9.60 12.16 9.36
CA LEU A 185 -10.53 13.24 9.02
C LEU A 185 -11.94 12.71 8.74
N VAL A 186 -12.05 11.67 7.93
CA VAL A 186 -13.34 11.05 7.57
C VAL A 186 -14.04 10.45 8.81
N ARG A 187 -13.31 9.77 9.68
CA ARG A 187 -13.87 9.19 10.92
C ARG A 187 -14.31 10.25 11.93
N ALA A 188 -13.75 11.43 11.86
CA ALA A 188 -14.18 12.57 12.70
C ALA A 188 -15.44 13.27 12.15
N GLY A 189 -16.05 12.73 11.08
CA GLY A 189 -17.26 13.28 10.47
C GLY A 189 -17.01 14.50 9.59
N LEU A 190 -15.76 14.79 9.21
CA LEU A 190 -15.47 15.81 8.21
C LEU A 190 -15.84 15.30 6.81
N PRO A 191 -16.22 16.17 5.86
CA PRO A 191 -16.44 15.76 4.48
C PRO A 191 -15.22 15.02 3.94
N ALA A 192 -15.42 14.02 3.08
CA ALA A 192 -14.30 13.30 2.49
C ALA A 192 -13.45 14.28 1.63
N PRO A 193 -12.15 14.43 1.90
CA PRO A 193 -11.30 15.29 1.08
C PRO A 193 -11.03 14.63 -0.27
N GLN A 194 -10.85 15.45 -1.30
CA GLN A 194 -10.26 15.02 -2.57
C GLN A 194 -8.76 14.79 -2.36
N THR A 195 -8.23 13.71 -2.93
CA THR A 195 -6.79 13.41 -2.88
C THR A 195 -6.08 13.96 -4.11
N GLN A 196 -4.78 14.25 -3.97
CA GLN A 196 -3.89 14.67 -5.05
C GLN A 196 -4.44 15.85 -5.87
N ILE A 197 -4.75 16.96 -5.18
CA ILE A 197 -5.26 18.18 -5.83
C ILE A 197 -4.13 18.87 -6.61
N GLU A 198 -4.30 19.00 -7.92
CA GLU A 198 -3.32 19.62 -8.81
C GLU A 198 -3.65 21.09 -9.08
N PHE A 199 -2.68 21.95 -8.84
CA PHE A 199 -2.67 23.36 -9.24
C PHE A 199 -1.75 23.52 -10.46
N ARG A 200 -2.31 23.31 -11.65
CA ARG A 200 -1.54 23.23 -12.90
C ARG A 200 -0.76 24.53 -13.18
N ASP A 201 -1.37 25.67 -12.95
CA ASP A 201 -0.75 27.00 -13.19
C ASP A 201 0.43 27.24 -12.25
N LEU A 202 0.37 26.74 -11.03
CA LEU A 202 1.44 26.83 -10.02
C LEU A 202 2.43 25.66 -10.07
N ARG A 203 2.12 24.61 -10.81
CA ARG A 203 2.85 23.33 -10.81
C ARG A 203 2.99 22.72 -9.41
N ILE A 204 1.96 22.87 -8.60
CA ILE A 204 1.86 22.37 -7.23
C ILE A 204 0.82 21.28 -7.18
N ARG A 205 1.08 20.24 -6.37
CA ARG A 205 0.12 19.23 -6.01
C ARG A 205 0.11 19.09 -4.49
N VAL A 206 -1.08 19.00 -3.89
CA VAL A 206 -1.26 18.80 -2.44
C VAL A 206 -1.89 17.43 -2.19
N ASP A 207 -1.56 16.83 -1.05
CA ASP A 207 -1.97 15.45 -0.75
C ASP A 207 -3.48 15.29 -0.71
N MET A 208 -4.20 16.23 -0.09
CA MET A 208 -5.65 16.21 -0.02
C MET A 208 -6.23 17.57 0.35
N GLY A 209 -7.54 17.75 0.12
CA GLY A 209 -8.23 18.98 0.48
C GLY A 209 -9.64 19.10 -0.09
N TRP A 210 -10.19 20.29 -0.04
CA TRP A 210 -11.55 20.63 -0.50
C TRP A 210 -11.52 21.88 -1.36
N TRP A 211 -11.81 21.71 -2.63
CA TRP A 211 -11.87 22.82 -3.59
C TRP A 211 -12.91 23.86 -3.21
N GLU A 212 -14.08 23.42 -2.76
CA GLU A 212 -15.21 24.28 -2.41
C GLU A 212 -14.85 25.29 -1.33
N TRP A 213 -14.05 24.86 -0.34
CA TRP A 213 -13.65 25.68 0.80
C TRP A 213 -12.20 26.15 0.72
N ARG A 214 -11.47 25.80 -0.33
CA ARG A 214 -10.05 26.13 -0.51
C ARG A 214 -9.20 25.80 0.71
N VAL A 215 -9.41 24.63 1.28
CA VAL A 215 -8.61 24.09 2.39
C VAL A 215 -7.81 22.91 1.88
N ALA A 216 -6.48 22.95 2.06
CA ALA A 216 -5.55 21.89 1.74
C ALA A 216 -4.96 21.30 3.02
N VAL A 217 -4.69 19.99 3.00
CA VAL A 217 -4.04 19.27 4.09
C VAL A 217 -2.90 18.45 3.49
N GLU A 218 -1.70 18.60 4.05
CA GLU A 218 -0.49 17.92 3.61
C GLU A 218 0.15 17.13 4.76
N TYR A 219 0.61 15.93 4.46
CA TYR A 219 1.43 15.17 5.39
C TYR A 219 2.90 15.51 5.23
N ASP A 220 3.49 16.09 6.26
CA ASP A 220 4.91 16.44 6.30
C ASP A 220 5.74 15.30 6.92
N GLY A 221 6.24 14.41 6.05
CA GLY A 221 7.10 13.31 6.45
C GLY A 221 8.53 13.79 6.78
N VAL A 222 9.15 13.22 7.81
CA VAL A 222 10.50 13.57 8.30
C VAL A 222 11.61 13.43 7.22
N GLN A 223 11.34 12.76 6.10
CA GLN A 223 12.36 12.48 5.07
C GLN A 223 12.79 13.70 4.23
N HIS A 224 12.05 14.82 4.27
CA HIS A 224 12.33 16.00 3.42
C HIS A 224 13.29 17.03 4.04
N TRP A 225 13.83 16.79 5.23
CA TRP A 225 14.64 17.78 5.95
C TRP A 225 16.14 17.82 5.56
N ALA A 226 16.60 16.93 4.70
CA ALA A 226 18.01 16.79 4.40
C ALA A 226 18.58 17.80 3.38
N ASP A 227 17.75 18.41 2.52
CA ASP A 227 18.21 19.34 1.48
C ASP A 227 17.66 20.77 1.70
N ARG A 228 18.59 21.75 1.75
CA ARG A 228 18.26 23.20 1.88
C ARG A 228 17.44 23.72 0.71
N ARG A 229 17.67 23.24 -0.51
CA ARG A 229 16.93 23.65 -1.71
C ARG A 229 15.48 23.19 -1.65
N GLN A 230 15.25 21.99 -1.14
CA GLN A 230 13.91 21.43 -0.97
C GLN A 230 13.11 22.21 0.08
N ARG A 231 13.75 22.66 1.19
CA ARG A 231 13.09 23.52 2.19
C ARG A 231 12.66 24.88 1.63
N SER A 232 13.51 25.53 0.83
CA SER A 232 13.16 26.80 0.19
C SER A 232 11.95 26.63 -0.72
N TRP A 233 11.96 25.60 -1.55
CA TRP A 233 10.84 25.27 -2.43
C TRP A 233 9.54 24.98 -1.66
N ASP A 234 9.60 24.29 -0.53
CA ASP A 234 8.43 23.99 0.31
C ASP A 234 7.81 25.26 0.92
N ILE A 235 8.64 26.22 1.32
CA ILE A 235 8.17 27.52 1.83
C ILE A 235 7.50 28.31 0.71
N ASP A 236 8.15 28.44 -0.44
CA ASP A 236 7.63 29.16 -1.61
C ASP A 236 6.32 28.54 -2.09
N ARG A 237 6.20 27.21 -2.09
CA ARG A 237 5.00 26.46 -2.47
C ARG A 237 3.78 26.79 -1.59
N ILE A 238 3.99 26.88 -0.27
CA ILE A 238 2.91 27.24 0.66
C ILE A 238 2.48 28.68 0.45
N ALA A 239 3.42 29.62 0.30
CA ALA A 239 3.12 31.02 0.04
C ALA A 239 2.28 31.18 -1.23
N LEU A 240 2.63 30.48 -2.31
CA LEU A 240 1.86 30.50 -3.56
C LEU A 240 0.42 29.96 -3.39
N LEU A 241 0.23 28.92 -2.57
CA LEU A 241 -1.12 28.40 -2.28
C LEU A 241 -1.93 29.41 -1.44
N GLU A 242 -1.31 30.07 -0.47
CA GLU A 242 -1.95 31.11 0.37
C GLU A 242 -2.30 32.37 -0.45
N GLU A 243 -1.42 32.79 -1.36
CA GLU A 243 -1.69 33.88 -2.32
C GLU A 243 -2.85 33.54 -3.26
N ALA A 244 -3.00 32.26 -3.63
CA ALA A 244 -4.14 31.73 -4.39
C ALA A 244 -5.42 31.61 -3.55
N GLY A 245 -5.39 32.02 -2.28
CA GLY A 245 -6.51 32.00 -1.35
C GLY A 245 -6.81 30.66 -0.71
N TRP A 246 -5.83 29.74 -0.66
CA TRP A 246 -5.96 28.46 0.01
C TRP A 246 -5.43 28.51 1.45
N ALA A 247 -6.16 27.89 2.37
CA ALA A 247 -5.68 27.65 3.72
C ALA A 247 -4.99 26.28 3.78
N VAL A 248 -3.69 26.25 4.09
CA VAL A 248 -2.91 25.00 4.15
C VAL A 248 -2.75 24.53 5.60
N VAL A 249 -3.02 23.26 5.86
CA VAL A 249 -2.76 22.59 7.16
C VAL A 249 -1.68 21.53 6.94
N ARG A 250 -0.50 21.78 7.50
CA ARG A 250 0.58 20.78 7.52
C ARG A 250 0.46 19.88 8.74
N VAL A 251 0.59 18.56 8.52
CA VAL A 251 0.46 17.53 9.54
C VAL A 251 1.73 16.72 9.63
N SER A 252 2.50 16.90 10.69
CA SER A 252 3.70 16.08 10.96
C SER A 252 3.34 14.69 11.49
N ALA A 253 4.31 13.77 11.49
CA ALA A 253 4.17 12.46 12.10
C ALA A 253 3.77 12.54 13.59
N GLU A 254 4.33 13.51 14.33
CA GLU A 254 3.99 13.74 15.73
C GLU A 254 2.53 14.23 15.89
N MET A 255 2.06 15.12 15.01
CA MET A 255 0.66 15.56 15.02
C MET A 255 -0.28 14.41 14.67
N LEU A 256 0.06 13.58 13.69
CA LEU A 256 -0.76 12.43 13.29
C LEU A 256 -0.89 11.39 14.43
N SER A 257 0.08 11.31 15.33
CA SER A 257 -0.03 10.49 16.56
C SER A 257 -1.05 11.03 17.56
N ARG A 258 -1.50 12.29 17.40
CA ARG A 258 -2.53 12.98 18.21
C ARG A 258 -3.73 13.39 17.32
N PRO A 259 -4.57 12.42 16.87
CA PRO A 259 -5.60 12.65 15.85
C PRO A 259 -6.56 13.80 16.15
N HIS A 260 -6.92 14.01 17.43
CA HIS A 260 -7.80 15.09 17.86
C HIS A 260 -7.24 16.48 17.50
N VAL A 261 -5.90 16.69 17.62
CA VAL A 261 -5.24 17.97 17.27
C VAL A 261 -5.34 18.21 15.77
N VAL A 262 -5.15 17.18 14.95
CA VAL A 262 -5.30 17.25 13.49
C VAL A 262 -6.73 17.65 13.13
N VAL A 263 -7.71 16.93 13.70
CA VAL A 263 -9.15 17.17 13.44
C VAL A 263 -9.55 18.59 13.82
N GLU A 264 -9.16 19.05 14.99
CA GLU A 264 -9.48 20.41 15.45
C GLU A 264 -8.90 21.50 14.53
N ARG A 265 -7.64 21.36 14.12
CA ARG A 265 -7.01 22.33 13.19
C ARG A 265 -7.69 22.36 11.83
N VAL A 266 -7.97 21.19 11.26
CA VAL A 266 -8.65 21.12 9.95
C VAL A 266 -10.07 21.63 10.06
N ARG A 267 -10.83 21.26 11.10
CA ARG A 267 -12.18 21.74 11.35
C ARG A 267 -12.23 23.26 11.50
N ALA A 268 -11.30 23.85 12.23
CA ALA A 268 -11.22 25.29 12.37
C ALA A 268 -11.05 26.00 11.01
N LYS A 269 -10.16 25.50 10.15
CA LYS A 269 -9.95 26.06 8.80
C LYS A 269 -11.19 25.89 7.92
N LEU A 270 -11.84 24.73 7.95
CA LEU A 270 -13.07 24.47 7.21
C LEU A 270 -14.21 25.39 7.66
N ARG A 271 -14.39 25.59 8.98
CA ARG A 271 -15.41 26.53 9.51
C ARG A 271 -15.13 27.98 9.11
N MET A 272 -13.87 28.41 9.16
CA MET A 272 -13.48 29.76 8.71
C MET A 272 -13.77 29.98 7.21
N ALA A 273 -13.71 28.91 6.43
CA ALA A 273 -14.03 28.90 5.00
C ALA A 273 -15.54 28.70 4.70
N GLY A 274 -16.39 28.63 5.72
CA GLY A 274 -17.85 28.49 5.58
C GLY A 274 -18.36 27.05 5.44
N CYS A 275 -17.53 26.03 5.70
CA CYS A 275 -17.98 24.64 5.72
C CYS A 275 -18.85 24.36 6.97
N PRO A 276 -20.02 23.69 6.81
CA PRO A 276 -20.93 23.39 7.91
C PRO A 276 -20.47 22.13 8.72
N VAL A 277 -19.31 22.19 9.44
CA VAL A 277 -18.74 21.07 10.20
C VAL A 277 -18.50 21.38 11.67
#